data_d69a8e1bedd0e536dc83adf2d01a5cdd
#
_entry.id   d69a8e1bedd0e536dc83adf2d01a5cdd
#
_cell.length_a   1.000
_cell.length_b   1.000
_cell.length_c   1.000
_cell.angle_alpha   90.00
_cell.angle_beta   90.00
_cell.angle_gamma   90.00
#
_symmetry.space_group_name_H-M   'P 1'
#
loop_
_entity.id
_entity.type
_entity.pdbx_description
1 polymer ?
#
loop_
_entity_poly.entity_id
_entity_poly.type
_entity_poly.pdbx_seq_one_letter_code
_entity_poly.pdbx_strand_id
1 'polypeptide(L)'
;MVKLTQLLRESQQYQIYCDMDGVLVDFVAGYEKFMGKPTGPLYKTPEERKQFWDNFNDVVEQKGMQEHQYWAGLPPLKNGLLLWKKIKRFNPIILSAPSYNISESKKGKLIWVKKFLGNPPTIINYHKQKWATPTSILIDDRKDFIAKWEAAGGIGILHKNTNVGNTINELGKYITELK
;
A
#
# COMPACT_ATOMS: atom_id res chain seq x y z
N MET A 1 34.18 -21.88 -2.54
CA MET A 1 34.07 -21.46 -1.11
C MET A 1 32.95 -20.44 -1.04
N VAL A 2 31.76 -20.79 -0.50
CA VAL A 2 30.66 -19.85 -0.30
C VAL A 2 31.11 -18.87 0.79
N LYS A 3 31.05 -17.56 0.51
CA LYS A 3 31.48 -16.55 1.47
C LYS A 3 30.55 -16.58 2.70
N LEU A 4 31.08 -16.52 3.90
CA LEU A 4 30.33 -16.47 5.18
C LEU A 4 29.19 -15.41 5.15
N THR A 5 29.46 -14.28 4.48
CA THR A 5 28.48 -13.21 4.22
C THR A 5 27.28 -13.67 3.37
N GLN A 6 27.43 -14.67 2.51
CA GLN A 6 26.36 -15.23 1.70
C GLN A 6 25.49 -16.17 2.55
N LEU A 7 26.10 -17.02 3.36
CA LEU A 7 25.41 -17.90 4.33
C LEU A 7 24.63 -17.10 5.37
N LEU A 8 25.18 -15.99 5.87
CA LEU A 8 24.50 -15.08 6.80
C LEU A 8 23.30 -14.36 6.16
N ARG A 9 23.36 -14.03 4.86
CA ARG A 9 22.22 -13.45 4.12
C ARG A 9 21.13 -14.48 3.84
N GLU A 10 21.50 -15.73 3.58
CA GLU A 10 20.53 -16.83 3.34
C GLU A 10 19.78 -17.22 4.62
N SER A 11 20.34 -16.93 5.81
CA SER A 11 19.66 -17.12 7.11
C SER A 11 18.80 -15.93 7.55
N GLN A 12 18.92 -14.76 6.89
CA GLN A 12 18.21 -13.55 7.26
C GLN A 12 16.85 -13.51 6.56
N GLN A 13 15.80 -13.82 7.31
CA GLN A 13 14.43 -13.78 6.80
C GLN A 13 13.93 -12.32 6.78
N TYR A 14 13.69 -11.77 5.58
CA TYR A 14 13.11 -10.45 5.40
C TYR A 14 11.59 -10.51 5.45
N GLN A 15 10.96 -9.58 6.18
CA GLN A 15 9.53 -9.39 6.19
C GLN A 15 9.14 -8.30 5.20
N ILE A 16 8.30 -8.63 4.22
CA ILE A 16 7.75 -7.66 3.26
C ILE A 16 6.49 -7.04 3.86
N TYR A 17 6.41 -5.70 3.80
CA TYR A 17 5.22 -4.90 4.01
C TYR A 17 4.84 -4.23 2.69
N CYS A 18 3.58 -4.32 2.29
CA CYS A 18 3.10 -3.79 1.02
C CYS A 18 1.93 -2.84 1.27
N ASP A 19 2.03 -1.61 0.76
CA ASP A 19 0.90 -0.67 0.79
C ASP A 19 -0.23 -1.09 -0.16
N MET A 20 -1.38 -0.47 0.00
CA MET A 20 -2.56 -0.69 -0.85
C MET A 20 -2.72 0.42 -1.89
N ASP A 21 -3.02 1.65 -1.44
CA ASP A 21 -3.40 2.76 -2.32
C ASP A 21 -2.20 3.19 -3.16
N GLY A 22 -2.34 3.27 -4.48
CA GLY A 22 -1.24 3.58 -5.39
C GLY A 22 -0.27 2.42 -5.66
N VAL A 23 -0.32 1.32 -4.89
CA VAL A 23 0.48 0.11 -5.11
C VAL A 23 -0.37 -1.04 -5.65
N LEU A 24 -1.44 -1.40 -4.96
CA LEU A 24 -2.34 -2.51 -5.31
C LEU A 24 -3.71 -2.00 -5.79
N VAL A 25 -4.12 -0.84 -5.30
CA VAL A 25 -5.44 -0.22 -5.48
C VAL A 25 -5.29 1.06 -6.29
N ASP A 26 -6.10 1.20 -7.33
CA ASP A 26 -6.22 2.44 -8.11
C ASP A 26 -7.18 3.40 -7.40
N PHE A 27 -6.66 4.06 -6.36
CA PHE A 27 -7.43 5.04 -5.60
C PHE A 27 -7.89 6.21 -6.49
N VAL A 28 -7.00 6.71 -7.37
CA VAL A 28 -7.31 7.86 -8.23
C VAL A 28 -8.46 7.55 -9.17
N ALA A 29 -8.37 6.49 -9.96
CA ALA A 29 -9.44 6.10 -10.87
C ALA A 29 -10.75 5.76 -10.12
N GLY A 30 -10.64 5.12 -8.95
CA GLY A 30 -11.80 4.84 -8.10
C GLY A 30 -12.49 6.11 -7.59
N TYR A 31 -11.70 7.08 -7.13
CA TYR A 31 -12.20 8.37 -6.66
C TYR A 31 -12.86 9.17 -7.79
N GLU A 32 -12.19 9.31 -8.94
CA GLU A 32 -12.71 10.04 -10.10
C GLU A 32 -14.04 9.46 -10.61
N LYS A 33 -14.09 8.14 -10.71
CA LYS A 33 -15.34 7.44 -11.08
C LYS A 33 -16.45 7.69 -10.07
N PHE A 34 -16.13 7.66 -8.78
CA PHE A 34 -17.11 7.87 -7.71
C PHE A 34 -17.63 9.30 -7.66
N MET A 35 -16.72 10.28 -7.76
CA MET A 35 -17.03 11.71 -7.71
C MET A 35 -17.58 12.24 -9.04
N GLY A 36 -17.41 11.51 -10.15
CA GLY A 36 -17.82 11.97 -11.49
C GLY A 36 -16.97 13.12 -12.04
N LYS A 37 -15.79 13.36 -11.49
CA LYS A 37 -14.87 14.45 -11.88
C LYS A 37 -13.42 14.06 -11.60
N PRO A 38 -12.44 14.64 -12.33
CA PRO A 38 -11.02 14.44 -12.03
C PRO A 38 -10.65 14.81 -10.60
N THR A 39 -9.71 14.08 -9.99
CA THR A 39 -9.22 14.37 -8.64
C THR A 39 -8.54 15.73 -8.55
N GLY A 40 -7.97 16.20 -9.63
CA GLY A 40 -7.05 17.34 -9.57
C GLY A 40 -5.77 17.02 -8.76
N PRO A 41 -4.93 18.03 -8.50
CA PRO A 41 -3.84 17.85 -7.55
C PRO A 41 -4.42 17.58 -6.17
N LEU A 42 -3.95 16.49 -5.54
CA LEU A 42 -4.29 16.19 -4.14
C LEU A 42 -3.94 17.39 -3.26
N TYR A 43 -4.77 17.61 -2.26
CA TYR A 43 -4.68 18.72 -1.31
C TYR A 43 -3.26 19.00 -0.80
N LYS A 44 -2.91 20.29 -0.73
CA LYS A 44 -1.61 20.80 -0.22
C LYS A 44 -1.71 21.34 1.20
N THR A 45 -2.90 21.78 1.60
CA THR A 45 -3.13 22.37 2.92
C THR A 45 -4.12 21.52 3.74
N PRO A 46 -4.16 21.66 5.06
CA PRO A 46 -5.16 21.02 5.92
C PRO A 46 -6.60 21.36 5.52
N GLU A 47 -6.85 22.62 5.10
CA GLU A 47 -8.16 23.12 4.69
C GLU A 47 -8.61 22.44 3.38
N GLU A 48 -7.72 22.37 2.37
CA GLU A 48 -7.99 21.66 1.12
C GLU A 48 -8.26 20.17 1.39
N ARG A 49 -7.51 19.57 2.32
CA ARG A 49 -7.73 18.18 2.73
C ARG A 49 -9.11 18.00 3.37
N LYS A 50 -9.50 18.93 4.26
CA LYS A 50 -10.81 18.88 4.88
C LYS A 50 -11.90 18.98 3.82
N GLN A 51 -11.83 19.97 2.93
CA GLN A 51 -12.80 20.18 1.84
C GLN A 51 -12.89 18.96 0.91
N PHE A 52 -11.76 18.31 0.60
CA PHE A 52 -11.74 17.11 -0.21
C PHE A 52 -12.58 15.99 0.42
N TRP A 53 -12.42 15.76 1.73
CA TRP A 53 -13.16 14.71 2.44
C TRP A 53 -14.61 15.10 2.74
N ASP A 54 -14.90 16.37 2.97
CA ASP A 54 -16.28 16.86 3.12
C ASP A 54 -17.06 16.62 1.82
N ASN A 55 -16.51 17.04 0.67
CA ASN A 55 -17.11 16.78 -0.64
C ASN A 55 -17.31 15.29 -0.94
N PHE A 56 -16.37 14.45 -0.51
CA PHE A 56 -16.48 13.00 -0.65
C PHE A 56 -17.64 12.45 0.20
N ASN A 57 -17.76 12.88 1.45
CA ASN A 57 -18.82 12.46 2.36
C ASN A 57 -20.19 12.87 1.84
N ASP A 58 -20.34 14.08 1.31
CA ASP A 58 -21.57 14.56 0.69
C ASP A 58 -22.04 13.64 -0.46
N VAL A 59 -21.09 13.17 -1.28
CA VAL A 59 -21.40 12.24 -2.39
C VAL A 59 -21.74 10.85 -1.86
N VAL A 60 -21.08 10.37 -0.79
CA VAL A 60 -21.43 9.11 -0.12
C VAL A 60 -22.87 9.15 0.38
N GLU A 61 -23.26 10.23 1.04
CA GLU A 61 -24.62 10.44 1.54
C GLU A 61 -25.63 10.53 0.41
N GLN A 62 -25.40 11.37 -0.61
CA GLN A 62 -26.26 11.51 -1.79
C GLN A 62 -26.51 10.18 -2.51
N LYS A 63 -25.53 9.28 -2.53
CA LYS A 63 -25.66 7.94 -3.13
C LYS A 63 -26.32 6.91 -2.20
N GLY A 64 -26.66 7.28 -0.98
CA GLY A 64 -27.22 6.36 0.02
C GLY A 64 -26.29 5.19 0.36
N MET A 65 -24.97 5.40 0.25
CA MET A 65 -23.96 4.37 0.47
C MET A 65 -23.38 4.48 1.88
N GLN A 66 -22.86 3.36 2.39
CA GLN A 66 -21.93 3.38 3.52
C GLN A 66 -20.50 3.53 2.99
N GLU A 67 -19.69 4.36 3.61
CA GLU A 67 -18.35 4.70 3.12
C GLU A 67 -17.45 3.46 2.90
N HIS A 68 -17.57 2.43 3.75
CA HIS A 68 -16.77 1.20 3.57
C HIS A 68 -17.07 0.47 2.25
N GLN A 69 -18.26 0.65 1.65
CA GLN A 69 -18.58 0.06 0.35
C GLN A 69 -17.76 0.70 -0.77
N TYR A 70 -17.50 2.02 -0.67
CA TYR A 70 -16.57 2.69 -1.58
C TYR A 70 -15.17 2.07 -1.52
N TRP A 71 -14.61 1.95 -0.30
CA TRP A 71 -13.27 1.38 -0.10
C TRP A 71 -13.17 -0.08 -0.58
N ALA A 72 -14.20 -0.86 -0.33
CA ALA A 72 -14.29 -2.26 -0.77
C ALA A 72 -14.48 -2.40 -2.29
N GLY A 73 -15.01 -1.38 -2.94
CA GLY A 73 -15.30 -1.35 -4.38
C GLY A 73 -14.20 -0.76 -5.25
N LEU A 74 -13.11 -0.24 -4.67
CA LEU A 74 -12.01 0.35 -5.44
C LEU A 74 -11.42 -0.63 -6.46
N PRO A 75 -11.09 -0.16 -7.68
CA PRO A 75 -10.48 -1.02 -8.68
C PRO A 75 -9.06 -1.42 -8.29
N PRO A 76 -8.64 -2.67 -8.56
CA PRO A 76 -7.26 -3.06 -8.41
C PRO A 76 -6.40 -2.47 -9.54
N LEU A 77 -5.15 -2.11 -9.23
CA LEU A 77 -4.14 -1.84 -10.23
C LEU A 77 -3.67 -3.14 -10.88
N LYS A 78 -3.73 -3.22 -12.21
CA LYS A 78 -3.27 -4.39 -12.97
C LYS A 78 -1.83 -4.77 -12.62
N ASN A 79 -0.95 -3.79 -12.60
CA ASN A 79 0.45 -3.96 -12.26
C ASN A 79 0.65 -4.28 -10.76
N GLY A 80 -0.22 -3.74 -9.89
CA GLY A 80 -0.24 -4.09 -8.46
C GLY A 80 -0.57 -5.56 -8.23
N LEU A 81 -1.55 -6.11 -8.96
CA LEU A 81 -1.85 -7.54 -8.89
C LEU A 81 -0.72 -8.42 -9.46
N LEU A 82 0.03 -7.94 -10.47
CA LEU A 82 1.24 -8.62 -10.94
C LEU A 82 2.33 -8.63 -9.86
N LEU A 83 2.55 -7.50 -9.18
CA LEU A 83 3.45 -7.42 -8.03
C LEU A 83 3.02 -8.42 -6.95
N TRP A 84 1.73 -8.37 -6.54
CA TRP A 84 1.19 -9.28 -5.54
C TRP A 84 1.42 -10.75 -5.87
N LYS A 85 1.15 -11.16 -7.11
CA LYS A 85 1.39 -12.53 -7.60
C LYS A 85 2.85 -12.97 -7.38
N LYS A 86 3.81 -12.05 -7.52
CA LYS A 86 5.24 -12.33 -7.32
C LYS A 86 5.63 -12.44 -5.84
N ILE A 87 5.06 -11.57 -4.99
CA ILE A 87 5.49 -11.48 -3.59
C ILE A 87 4.67 -12.35 -2.62
N LYS A 88 3.44 -12.75 -2.96
CA LYS A 88 2.52 -13.45 -2.04
C LYS A 88 3.10 -14.74 -1.41
N ARG A 89 4.01 -15.43 -2.11
CA ARG A 89 4.68 -16.64 -1.60
C ARG A 89 5.64 -16.37 -0.44
N PHE A 90 6.02 -15.11 -0.21
CA PHE A 90 6.88 -14.67 0.89
C PHE A 90 6.09 -14.14 2.10
N ASN A 91 4.80 -14.46 2.18
CA ASN A 91 3.90 -14.08 3.27
C ASN A 91 3.95 -12.58 3.62
N PRO A 92 3.76 -11.68 2.65
CA PRO A 92 3.80 -10.25 2.91
C PRO A 92 2.63 -9.82 3.80
N ILE A 93 2.89 -8.79 4.61
CA ILE A 93 1.87 -8.11 5.41
C ILE A 93 1.38 -6.90 4.61
N ILE A 94 0.08 -6.74 4.47
CA ILE A 94 -0.49 -5.49 3.95
C ILE A 94 -0.41 -4.42 5.04
N LEU A 95 0.21 -3.26 4.71
CA LEU A 95 0.39 -2.16 5.65
C LEU A 95 -0.06 -0.84 5.01
N SER A 96 -1.29 -0.45 5.25
CA SER A 96 -1.92 0.72 4.62
C SER A 96 -2.36 1.76 5.64
N ALA A 97 -2.31 3.04 5.24
CA ALA A 97 -2.88 4.11 6.04
C ALA A 97 -4.41 4.12 5.94
N PRO A 98 -5.14 4.44 7.02
CA PRO A 98 -6.58 4.69 6.94
C PRO A 98 -6.86 6.03 6.26
N SER A 99 -8.13 6.27 5.86
CA SER A 99 -8.61 7.57 5.44
C SER A 99 -9.03 8.43 6.64
N TYR A 100 -9.66 9.58 6.36
CA TYR A 100 -10.21 10.48 7.37
C TYR A 100 -11.18 9.77 8.32
N ASN A 101 -12.13 8.99 7.78
CA ASN A 101 -12.98 8.10 8.59
C ASN A 101 -12.29 6.74 8.77
N ILE A 102 -11.53 6.63 9.86
CA ILE A 102 -10.67 5.48 10.16
C ILE A 102 -11.46 4.16 10.17
N SER A 103 -12.62 4.15 10.83
CA SER A 103 -13.44 2.95 11.02
C SER A 103 -13.94 2.39 9.69
N GLU A 104 -14.57 3.23 8.88
CA GLU A 104 -15.16 2.83 7.62
C GLU A 104 -14.10 2.47 6.56
N SER A 105 -13.03 3.26 6.47
CA SER A 105 -11.94 2.92 5.55
C SER A 105 -11.23 1.62 5.93
N LYS A 106 -11.00 1.37 7.21
CA LYS A 106 -10.44 0.11 7.70
C LYS A 106 -11.33 -1.08 7.31
N LYS A 107 -12.64 -0.99 7.58
CA LYS A 107 -13.61 -2.02 7.23
C LYS A 107 -13.60 -2.32 5.73
N GLY A 108 -13.68 -1.28 4.89
CA GLY A 108 -13.70 -1.44 3.44
C GLY A 108 -12.39 -1.99 2.88
N LYS A 109 -11.24 -1.53 3.37
CA LYS A 109 -9.92 -2.04 2.98
C LYS A 109 -9.76 -3.53 3.33
N LEU A 110 -10.21 -3.97 4.49
CA LEU A 110 -10.17 -5.39 4.86
C LEU A 110 -11.06 -6.26 3.95
N ILE A 111 -12.25 -5.77 3.58
CA ILE A 111 -13.12 -6.44 2.59
C ILE A 111 -12.41 -6.54 1.24
N TRP A 112 -11.77 -5.45 0.78
CA TRP A 112 -11.02 -5.41 -0.47
C TRP A 112 -9.86 -6.43 -0.46
N VAL A 113 -9.05 -6.45 0.60
CA VAL A 113 -7.94 -7.38 0.77
C VAL A 113 -8.42 -8.84 0.69
N LYS A 114 -9.49 -9.16 1.40
CA LYS A 114 -10.08 -10.52 1.34
C LYS A 114 -10.52 -10.88 -0.08
N LYS A 115 -11.17 -9.96 -0.77
CA LYS A 115 -11.71 -10.18 -2.14
C LYS A 115 -10.61 -10.41 -3.17
N PHE A 116 -9.53 -9.62 -3.15
CA PHE A 116 -8.54 -9.61 -4.22
C PHE A 116 -7.22 -10.32 -3.89
N LEU A 117 -6.87 -10.43 -2.60
CA LEU A 117 -5.56 -10.93 -2.18
C LEU A 117 -5.60 -12.26 -1.42
N GLY A 118 -6.78 -12.77 -1.05
CA GLY A 118 -6.95 -14.02 -0.31
C GLY A 118 -6.76 -13.89 1.19
N ASN A 119 -6.94 -12.69 1.76
CA ASN A 119 -6.91 -12.42 3.18
C ASN A 119 -5.54 -12.58 3.89
N PRO A 120 -4.45 -12.00 3.35
CA PRO A 120 -3.16 -11.97 4.04
C PRO A 120 -3.25 -11.15 5.35
N PRO A 121 -2.28 -11.28 6.27
CA PRO A 121 -2.16 -10.40 7.43
C PRO A 121 -2.21 -8.93 7.01
N THR A 122 -3.04 -8.12 7.67
CA THR A 122 -3.30 -6.74 7.27
C THR A 122 -3.31 -5.81 8.47
N ILE A 123 -2.53 -4.74 8.37
CA ILE A 123 -2.41 -3.67 9.36
C ILE A 123 -2.85 -2.37 8.70
N ILE A 124 -3.83 -1.68 9.31
CA ILE A 124 -4.28 -0.36 8.88
C ILE A 124 -3.85 0.66 9.93
N ASN A 125 -2.81 1.43 9.59
CA ASN A 125 -2.21 2.42 10.51
C ASN A 125 -1.45 3.52 9.77
N TYR A 126 -1.55 4.78 10.25
CA TYR A 126 -0.79 5.92 9.72
C TYR A 126 0.71 5.85 10.02
N HIS A 127 1.07 5.29 11.16
CA HIS A 127 2.45 5.26 11.65
C HIS A 127 3.14 3.98 11.20
N LYS A 128 3.28 3.79 9.88
CA LYS A 128 3.88 2.58 9.28
C LYS A 128 5.27 2.27 9.84
N GLN A 129 6.06 3.29 10.13
CA GLN A 129 7.42 3.17 10.68
C GLN A 129 7.53 2.42 12.01
N LYS A 130 6.42 2.18 12.72
CA LYS A 130 6.41 1.36 13.95
C LYS A 130 6.81 -0.10 13.72
N TRP A 131 6.71 -0.58 12.49
CA TRP A 131 7.08 -1.95 12.09
C TRP A 131 8.42 -2.00 11.35
N ALA A 132 9.11 -0.86 11.25
CA ALA A 132 10.43 -0.80 10.63
C ALA A 132 11.49 -1.49 11.51
N THR A 133 12.23 -2.40 10.91
CA THR A 133 13.39 -3.10 11.48
C THR A 133 14.44 -3.27 10.39
N PRO A 134 15.70 -3.58 10.70
CA PRO A 134 16.73 -3.82 9.67
C PRO A 134 16.41 -4.94 8.66
N THR A 135 15.45 -5.80 8.98
CA THR A 135 15.01 -6.90 8.11
C THR A 135 13.58 -6.72 7.58
N SER A 136 12.99 -5.55 7.74
CA SER A 136 11.67 -5.24 7.18
C SER A 136 11.78 -4.36 5.94
N ILE A 137 11.03 -4.74 4.89
CA ILE A 137 11.00 -4.06 3.59
C ILE A 137 9.61 -3.46 3.39
N LEU A 138 9.49 -2.14 3.21
CA LEU A 138 8.24 -1.48 2.84
C LEU A 138 8.22 -1.18 1.34
N ILE A 139 7.17 -1.63 0.66
CA ILE A 139 6.82 -1.24 -0.70
C ILE A 139 5.69 -0.22 -0.61
N ASP A 140 5.94 1.02 -1.02
CA ASP A 140 4.99 2.14 -0.92
C ASP A 140 5.20 3.10 -2.09
N ASP A 141 4.16 3.76 -2.60
CA ASP A 141 4.27 4.74 -3.69
C ASP A 141 4.59 6.16 -3.17
N ARG A 142 4.51 6.37 -1.86
CA ARG A 142 4.69 7.66 -1.20
C ARG A 142 6.09 7.82 -0.62
N LYS A 143 6.81 8.83 -1.12
CA LYS A 143 8.17 9.17 -0.66
C LYS A 143 8.25 9.49 0.84
N ASP A 144 7.21 10.12 1.40
CA ASP A 144 7.20 10.49 2.82
C ASP A 144 7.07 9.28 3.76
N PHE A 145 6.34 8.23 3.36
CA PHE A 145 6.30 6.97 4.11
C PHE A 145 7.61 6.20 3.98
N ILE A 146 8.20 6.14 2.77
CA ILE A 146 9.51 5.52 2.57
C ILE A 146 10.56 6.20 3.44
N ALA A 147 10.66 7.54 3.41
CA ALA A 147 11.63 8.28 4.22
C ALA A 147 11.47 8.03 5.73
N LYS A 148 10.23 8.00 6.24
CA LYS A 148 9.95 7.69 7.65
C LYS A 148 10.32 6.25 8.02
N TRP A 149 10.10 5.31 7.11
CA TRP A 149 10.44 3.91 7.30
C TRP A 149 11.93 3.70 7.37
N GLU A 150 12.69 4.31 6.46
CA GLU A 150 14.16 4.27 6.42
C GLU A 150 14.78 4.97 7.63
N ALA A 151 14.25 6.12 8.05
CA ALA A 151 14.67 6.82 9.25
C ALA A 151 14.47 5.98 10.53
N ALA A 152 13.52 5.04 10.52
CA ALA A 152 13.29 4.08 11.61
C ALA A 152 14.10 2.78 11.46
N GLY A 153 15.01 2.70 10.49
CA GLY A 153 15.94 1.59 10.29
C GLY A 153 15.42 0.46 9.40
N GLY A 154 14.31 0.64 8.71
CA GLY A 154 13.78 -0.31 7.73
C GLY A 154 14.33 -0.09 6.33
N ILE A 155 14.01 -0.98 5.41
CA ILE A 155 14.37 -0.91 3.99
C ILE A 155 13.17 -0.38 3.20
N GLY A 156 13.30 0.78 2.55
CA GLY A 156 12.25 1.38 1.74
C GLY A 156 12.39 1.05 0.25
N ILE A 157 11.30 0.68 -0.41
CA ILE A 157 11.23 0.52 -1.87
C ILE A 157 10.12 1.41 -2.40
N LEU A 158 10.50 2.52 -3.04
CA LEU A 158 9.54 3.42 -3.68
C LEU A 158 8.96 2.75 -4.94
N HIS A 159 7.69 2.39 -4.87
CA HIS A 159 6.98 1.75 -5.97
C HIS A 159 6.47 2.77 -7.00
N LYS A 160 6.53 2.39 -8.27
CA LYS A 160 5.86 3.09 -9.37
C LYS A 160 5.10 2.07 -10.21
N ASN A 161 3.78 2.21 -10.30
CA ASN A 161 2.95 1.30 -11.09
C ASN A 161 3.31 1.22 -12.58
N THR A 162 4.01 2.21 -13.11
CA THR A 162 4.54 2.20 -14.48
C THR A 162 5.76 1.29 -14.64
N ASN A 163 6.40 0.87 -13.53
CA ASN A 163 7.62 0.05 -13.56
C ASN A 163 7.69 -0.95 -12.40
N VAL A 164 6.85 -1.97 -12.45
CA VAL A 164 6.84 -3.09 -11.47
C VAL A 164 8.17 -3.86 -11.49
N GLY A 165 8.81 -3.97 -12.66
CA GLY A 165 10.10 -4.64 -12.81
C GLY A 165 11.17 -4.04 -11.91
N ASN A 166 11.19 -2.72 -11.76
CA ASN A 166 12.13 -2.06 -10.86
C ASN A 166 11.90 -2.48 -9.39
N THR A 167 10.66 -2.53 -8.93
CA THR A 167 10.32 -2.97 -7.57
C THR A 167 10.76 -4.41 -7.32
N ILE A 168 10.55 -5.30 -8.29
CA ILE A 168 10.98 -6.70 -8.20
C ILE A 168 12.52 -6.81 -8.17
N ASN A 169 13.22 -6.03 -9.00
CA ASN A 169 14.69 -6.01 -9.01
C ASN A 169 15.26 -5.50 -7.67
N GLU A 170 14.67 -4.45 -7.10
CA GLU A 170 15.06 -3.95 -5.78
C GLU A 170 14.82 -4.99 -4.68
N LEU A 171 13.67 -5.66 -4.67
CA LEU A 171 13.38 -6.78 -3.76
C LEU A 171 14.38 -7.93 -3.92
N GLY A 172 14.79 -8.25 -5.15
CA GLY A 172 15.78 -9.31 -5.45
C GLY A 172 17.17 -9.08 -4.87
N LYS A 173 17.47 -7.87 -4.37
CA LYS A 173 18.71 -7.59 -3.62
C LYS A 173 18.69 -8.23 -2.24
N TYR A 174 17.51 -8.46 -1.68
CA TYR A 174 17.27 -8.97 -0.32
C TYR A 174 16.69 -10.38 -0.33
N ILE A 175 15.88 -10.70 -1.33
CA ILE A 175 15.17 -11.97 -1.46
C ILE A 175 15.65 -12.66 -2.73
N THR A 176 16.56 -13.62 -2.58
CA THR A 176 17.27 -14.26 -3.70
C THR A 176 16.35 -15.04 -4.63
N GLU A 177 15.24 -15.59 -4.12
CA GLU A 177 14.26 -16.34 -4.89
C GLU A 177 13.38 -15.48 -5.82
N LEU A 178 13.56 -14.15 -5.80
CA LEU A 178 12.92 -13.21 -6.73
C LEU A 178 13.79 -12.90 -7.98
N LYS A 179 15.03 -13.36 -8.00
CA LYS A 179 15.95 -13.19 -9.14
C LYS A 179 15.58 -14.03 -10.34
#